data_534b2efec86225327ad937f9113d9898
#
_entry.id   534b2efec86225327ad937f9113d9898
#
_cell.length_a   1.000
_cell.length_b   1.000
_cell.length_c   1.000
_cell.angle_alpha   90.00
_cell.angle_beta   90.00
_cell.angle_gamma   90.00
#
_symmetry.space_group_name_H-M   'P 1'
#
loop_
_entity.id
_entity.type
_entity.pdbx_description
1 polymer ?
#
loop_
_entity_poly.entity_id
_entity_poly.type
_entity_poly.pdbx_seq_one_letter_code
_entity_poly.pdbx_strand_id
1 'polypeptide(L)'
;MDKSEKRFERDIESFLISPEGGYTQFCGQDAEGNWVHTRQHDVSKCIYMDVLCEFIAKTQPKEWAKYTKYYGASAADKLYHRLETTISNQGLLYVLRNGIEDMGCKLKVCFFKPESNLNPLAIELYEANILGCARQFRYTTANTNTIDMVLSVNGIPVVALELKNQLTGQDYVCAINQFKHDRSSKEFAFRLNHRFLVYFAVDLYEAWMTTRLADGGTRFLPFNQGSNGASVTGG
;
A
#
# COMPACT_ATOMS: atom_id res chain seq x y z
N MET A 1 -23.24 21.30 4.54
CA MET A 1 -22.54 20.22 3.85
C MET A 1 -21.07 20.30 4.27
N ASP A 2 -20.54 19.28 4.92
CA ASP A 2 -19.13 19.27 5.33
C ASP A 2 -18.24 19.24 4.08
N LYS A 3 -17.40 20.27 3.88
CA LYS A 3 -16.52 20.47 2.73
C LYS A 3 -15.06 20.15 3.08
N SER A 4 -14.83 19.46 4.21
CA SER A 4 -13.48 19.19 4.71
C SER A 4 -12.74 18.17 3.84
N GLU A 5 -11.41 18.24 3.88
CA GLU A 5 -10.50 17.23 3.32
C GLU A 5 -10.82 15.85 3.88
N LYS A 6 -11.14 15.77 5.18
CA LYS A 6 -11.55 14.54 5.88
C LYS A 6 -12.79 13.87 5.28
N ARG A 7 -13.71 14.66 4.70
CA ARG A 7 -14.86 14.11 4.00
C ARG A 7 -14.44 13.46 2.68
N PHE A 8 -13.58 14.12 1.91
CA PHE A 8 -13.06 13.57 0.65
C PHE A 8 -12.32 12.26 0.89
N GLU A 9 -11.43 12.20 1.90
CA GLU A 9 -10.78 10.96 2.31
C GLU A 9 -11.79 9.86 2.65
N ARG A 10 -12.86 10.21 3.37
CA ARG A 10 -13.90 9.25 3.78
C ARG A 10 -14.71 8.74 2.58
N ASP A 11 -15.02 9.61 1.63
CA ASP A 11 -15.77 9.24 0.44
C ASP A 11 -14.97 8.24 -0.41
N ILE A 12 -13.64 8.47 -0.57
CA ILE A 12 -12.73 7.53 -1.25
C ILE A 12 -12.64 6.21 -0.47
N GLU A 13 -12.41 6.27 0.85
CA GLU A 13 -12.37 5.08 1.70
C GLU A 13 -13.66 4.26 1.58
N SER A 14 -14.82 4.93 1.67
CA SER A 14 -16.14 4.27 1.60
C SER A 14 -16.33 3.50 0.28
N PHE A 15 -15.85 4.06 -0.83
CA PHE A 15 -15.86 3.34 -2.10
C PHE A 15 -14.89 2.16 -2.09
N LEU A 16 -13.66 2.35 -1.62
CA LEU A 16 -12.64 1.30 -1.61
C LEU A 16 -13.06 0.10 -0.76
N ILE A 17 -13.68 0.33 0.41
CA ILE A 17 -14.15 -0.75 1.30
C ILE A 17 -15.53 -1.31 0.93
N SER A 18 -16.17 -0.78 -0.12
CA SER A 18 -17.41 -1.34 -0.66
C SER A 18 -17.17 -2.69 -1.36
N PRO A 19 -18.23 -3.46 -1.65
CA PRO A 19 -18.09 -4.70 -2.43
C PRO A 19 -17.43 -4.49 -3.79
N GLU A 20 -17.65 -3.34 -4.44
CA GLU A 20 -17.05 -2.99 -5.71
C GLU A 20 -15.56 -2.68 -5.58
N GLY A 21 -15.16 -1.99 -4.51
CA GLY A 21 -13.75 -1.66 -4.24
C GLY A 21 -12.94 -2.85 -3.74
N GLY A 22 -13.54 -3.70 -2.90
CA GLY A 22 -12.97 -4.96 -2.44
C GLY A 22 -11.82 -4.82 -1.43
N TYR A 23 -11.60 -3.63 -0.87
CA TYR A 23 -10.58 -3.41 0.17
C TYR A 23 -11.14 -3.65 1.58
N THR A 24 -10.25 -4.02 2.49
CA THR A 24 -10.52 -4.11 3.92
C THR A 24 -9.95 -2.88 4.62
N GLN A 25 -10.73 -2.27 5.53
CA GLN A 25 -10.24 -1.15 6.34
C GLN A 25 -9.20 -1.63 7.36
N PHE A 26 -8.00 -1.07 7.29
CA PHE A 26 -6.90 -1.36 8.24
C PHE A 26 -6.68 -0.25 9.26
N CYS A 27 -7.02 1.00 8.92
CA CYS A 27 -7.04 2.12 9.83
C CYS A 27 -8.11 3.11 9.40
N GLY A 28 -8.99 3.48 10.31
CA GLY A 28 -10.04 4.45 10.13
C GLY A 28 -10.32 5.22 11.42
N GLN A 29 -11.36 6.06 11.41
CA GLN A 29 -11.82 6.75 12.62
C GLN A 29 -12.97 6.01 13.26
N ASP A 30 -12.95 5.90 14.61
CA ASP A 30 -14.09 5.50 15.40
C ASP A 30 -15.15 6.62 15.50
N ALA A 31 -16.22 6.36 16.23
CA ALA A 31 -17.33 7.32 16.43
C ALA A 31 -16.87 8.59 17.17
N GLU A 32 -15.84 8.50 17.98
CA GLU A 32 -15.23 9.57 18.77
C GLU A 32 -14.18 10.37 17.97
N GLY A 33 -13.83 9.90 16.75
CA GLY A 33 -12.84 10.54 15.87
C GLY A 33 -11.39 10.15 16.12
N ASN A 34 -11.13 9.11 16.94
CA ASN A 34 -9.78 8.58 17.15
C ASN A 34 -9.40 7.64 16.00
N TRP A 35 -8.12 7.66 15.64
CA TRP A 35 -7.60 6.72 14.65
C TRP A 35 -7.42 5.32 15.26
N VAL A 36 -8.09 4.34 14.67
CA VAL A 36 -8.10 2.95 15.15
C VAL A 36 -7.58 2.04 14.05
N HIS A 37 -6.56 1.25 14.38
CA HIS A 37 -6.07 0.19 13.52
C HIS A 37 -6.82 -1.10 13.80
N THR A 38 -7.34 -1.75 12.76
CA THR A 38 -7.97 -3.08 12.83
C THR A 38 -6.94 -4.20 12.69
N ARG A 39 -5.69 -3.84 12.37
CA ARG A 39 -4.54 -4.74 12.17
C ARG A 39 -3.31 -4.21 12.90
N GLN A 40 -2.34 -5.09 13.14
CA GLN A 40 -1.10 -4.73 13.85
C GLN A 40 -0.16 -3.94 12.93
N HIS A 41 -0.23 -2.62 13.04
CA HIS A 41 0.65 -1.73 12.28
C HIS A 41 1.97 -1.53 13.02
N ASP A 42 3.07 -2.07 12.47
CA ASP A 42 4.41 -1.77 12.94
C ASP A 42 4.95 -0.53 12.22
N VAL A 43 4.89 0.61 12.91
CA VAL A 43 5.34 1.91 12.35
C VAL A 43 6.82 1.87 11.96
N SER A 44 7.65 1.19 12.75
CA SER A 44 9.09 1.11 12.49
C SER A 44 9.42 0.27 11.25
N LYS A 45 8.61 -0.74 10.98
CA LYS A 45 8.71 -1.63 9.82
C LYS A 45 7.88 -1.16 8.63
N CYS A 46 6.95 -0.23 8.87
CA CYS A 46 6.01 0.29 7.85
C CYS A 46 5.29 -0.85 7.10
N ILE A 47 4.67 -1.78 7.86
CA ILE A 47 4.02 -3.00 7.34
C ILE A 47 3.03 -3.56 8.38
N TYR A 48 2.07 -4.35 7.92
CA TYR A 48 1.16 -5.17 8.74
C TYR A 48 1.59 -6.63 8.66
N MET A 49 2.52 -7.03 9.53
CA MET A 49 3.09 -8.38 9.51
C MET A 49 2.10 -9.48 9.86
N ASP A 50 1.10 -9.18 10.70
CA ASP A 50 0.01 -10.10 11.03
C ASP A 50 -0.79 -10.49 9.77
N VAL A 51 -1.08 -9.52 8.90
CA VAL A 51 -1.78 -9.76 7.62
C VAL A 51 -0.94 -10.60 6.67
N LEU A 52 0.36 -10.32 6.57
CA LEU A 52 1.26 -11.11 5.72
C LEU A 52 1.37 -12.57 6.20
N CYS A 53 1.51 -12.77 7.50
CA CYS A 53 1.55 -14.11 8.08
C CYS A 53 0.22 -14.87 7.87
N GLU A 54 -0.92 -14.20 8.07
CA GLU A 54 -2.26 -14.74 7.81
C GLU A 54 -2.39 -15.19 6.35
N PHE A 55 -2.03 -14.32 5.41
CA PHE A 55 -2.08 -14.62 3.98
C PHE A 55 -1.22 -15.86 3.62
N ILE A 56 0.03 -15.90 4.08
CA ILE A 56 0.93 -17.01 3.78
C ILE A 56 0.41 -18.31 4.41
N ALA A 57 -0.05 -18.26 5.67
CA ALA A 57 -0.60 -19.42 6.37
C ALA A 57 -1.83 -19.99 5.65
N LYS A 58 -2.70 -19.12 5.14
CA LYS A 58 -3.93 -19.50 4.42
C LYS A 58 -3.63 -20.09 3.05
N THR A 59 -2.74 -19.46 2.28
CA THR A 59 -2.52 -19.82 0.87
C THR A 59 -1.41 -20.85 0.67
N GLN A 60 -0.50 -21.00 1.62
CA GLN A 60 0.69 -21.87 1.54
C GLN A 60 0.92 -22.63 2.85
N PRO A 61 -0.10 -23.37 3.37
CA PRO A 61 -0.05 -23.96 4.70
C PRO A 61 1.11 -24.94 4.91
N LYS A 62 1.49 -25.67 3.87
CA LYS A 62 2.62 -26.65 3.95
C LYS A 62 3.96 -25.93 4.14
N GLU A 63 4.24 -24.90 3.34
CA GLU A 63 5.48 -24.12 3.43
C GLU A 63 5.51 -23.32 4.72
N TRP A 64 4.37 -22.74 5.14
CA TRP A 64 4.26 -22.02 6.39
C TRP A 64 4.49 -22.92 7.62
N ALA A 65 3.90 -24.10 7.65
CA ALA A 65 4.12 -25.07 8.71
C ALA A 65 5.59 -25.52 8.81
N LYS A 66 6.26 -25.72 7.68
CA LYS A 66 7.70 -26.02 7.62
C LYS A 66 8.52 -24.84 8.15
N TYR A 67 8.19 -23.62 7.76
CA TYR A 67 8.86 -22.40 8.16
C TYR A 67 8.72 -22.14 9.68
N THR A 68 7.49 -22.24 10.20
CA THR A 68 7.21 -22.07 11.63
C THR A 68 7.80 -23.18 12.49
N LYS A 69 7.85 -24.42 11.98
CA LYS A 69 8.56 -25.50 12.67
C LYS A 69 10.05 -25.21 12.81
N TYR A 70 10.66 -24.55 11.82
CA TYR A 70 12.09 -24.21 11.85
C TYR A 70 12.40 -23.08 12.81
N TYR A 71 11.59 -22.00 12.80
CA TYR A 71 11.88 -20.77 13.53
C TYR A 71 11.09 -20.60 14.84
N GLY A 72 10.07 -21.41 15.08
CA GLY A 72 9.24 -21.33 16.28
C GLY A 72 8.55 -19.97 16.42
N ALA A 73 8.57 -19.42 17.62
CA ALA A 73 7.97 -18.13 17.94
C ALA A 73 8.59 -16.94 17.18
N SER A 74 9.81 -17.08 16.65
CA SER A 74 10.50 -16.02 15.91
C SER A 74 10.18 -16.01 14.39
N ALA A 75 9.28 -16.86 13.91
CA ALA A 75 8.99 -17.02 12.49
C ALA A 75 8.58 -15.70 11.81
N ALA A 76 7.72 -14.90 12.43
CA ALA A 76 7.29 -13.63 11.87
C ALA A 76 8.45 -12.61 11.74
N ASP A 77 9.32 -12.52 12.75
CA ASP A 77 10.49 -11.63 12.69
C ASP A 77 11.51 -12.11 11.65
N LYS A 78 11.74 -13.41 11.55
CA LYS A 78 12.61 -14.00 10.53
C LYS A 78 12.06 -13.77 9.12
N LEU A 79 10.74 -13.93 8.94
CA LEU A 79 10.06 -13.60 7.70
C LEU A 79 10.27 -12.13 7.32
N TYR A 80 10.07 -11.22 8.27
CA TYR A 80 10.31 -9.80 8.06
C TYR A 80 11.75 -9.52 7.64
N HIS A 81 12.73 -10.04 8.37
CA HIS A 81 14.15 -9.83 8.04
C HIS A 81 14.52 -10.38 6.66
N ARG A 82 13.97 -11.53 6.29
CA ARG A 82 14.19 -12.11 4.97
C ARG A 82 13.52 -11.28 3.86
N LEU A 83 12.30 -10.82 4.12
CA LEU A 83 11.57 -9.91 3.24
C LEU A 83 12.39 -8.64 2.97
N GLU A 84 12.86 -7.96 4.03
CA GLU A 84 13.67 -6.74 3.93
C GLU A 84 14.99 -6.96 3.19
N THR A 85 15.68 -8.05 3.47
CA THR A 85 16.92 -8.39 2.77
C THR A 85 16.65 -8.57 1.27
N THR A 86 15.56 -9.25 0.92
CA THR A 86 15.22 -9.48 -0.48
C THR A 86 14.78 -8.18 -1.17
N ILE A 87 13.98 -7.34 -0.48
CA ILE A 87 13.58 -6.03 -0.99
C ILE A 87 14.81 -5.13 -1.21
N SER A 88 15.73 -5.09 -0.25
CA SER A 88 16.95 -4.27 -0.37
C SER A 88 17.84 -4.67 -1.54
N ASN A 89 17.87 -5.95 -1.88
CA ASN A 89 18.71 -6.49 -2.95
C ASN A 89 18.04 -6.46 -4.33
N GLN A 90 16.72 -6.68 -4.39
CA GLN A 90 15.98 -6.94 -5.64
C GLN A 90 14.83 -5.94 -5.87
N GLY A 91 14.42 -5.21 -4.83
CA GLY A 91 13.27 -4.31 -4.85
C GLY A 91 11.94 -5.00 -4.56
N LEU A 92 10.97 -4.20 -4.11
CA LEU A 92 9.64 -4.68 -3.73
C LEU A 92 8.89 -5.36 -4.90
N LEU A 93 8.97 -4.80 -6.11
CA LEU A 93 8.29 -5.37 -7.26
C LEU A 93 8.79 -6.80 -7.59
N TYR A 94 10.10 -7.04 -7.40
CA TYR A 94 10.65 -8.39 -7.54
C TYR A 94 10.03 -9.34 -6.51
N VAL A 95 9.95 -8.90 -5.24
CA VAL A 95 9.39 -9.71 -4.16
C VAL A 95 7.91 -10.03 -4.39
N LEU A 96 7.13 -9.05 -4.85
CA LEU A 96 5.72 -9.29 -5.19
C LEU A 96 5.57 -10.35 -6.30
N ARG A 97 6.43 -10.33 -7.31
CA ARG A 97 6.39 -11.29 -8.43
C ARG A 97 6.92 -12.67 -8.06
N ASN A 98 8.01 -12.71 -7.32
CA ASN A 98 8.77 -13.94 -7.11
C ASN A 98 8.58 -14.54 -5.71
N GLY A 99 8.19 -13.72 -4.72
CA GLY A 99 8.18 -14.11 -3.32
C GLY A 99 9.58 -14.04 -2.71
N ILE A 100 9.75 -14.77 -1.63
CA ILE A 100 11.02 -14.91 -0.92
C ILE A 100 11.36 -16.39 -0.76
N GLU A 101 12.65 -16.68 -0.64
CA GLU A 101 13.15 -18.02 -0.36
C GLU A 101 14.03 -17.99 0.89
N ASP A 102 13.70 -18.83 1.87
CA ASP A 102 14.46 -18.94 3.12
C ASP A 102 14.37 -20.37 3.67
N MET A 103 15.50 -20.92 4.10
CA MET A 103 15.61 -22.29 4.66
C MET A 103 14.91 -23.37 3.80
N GLY A 104 15.00 -23.22 2.48
CA GLY A 104 14.37 -24.14 1.53
C GLY A 104 12.84 -24.05 1.50
N CYS A 105 12.25 -23.02 2.13
CA CYS A 105 10.84 -22.67 1.97
C CYS A 105 10.72 -21.57 0.91
N LYS A 106 9.75 -21.71 0.00
CA LYS A 106 9.40 -20.71 -1.00
C LYS A 106 8.06 -20.10 -0.61
N LEU A 107 8.07 -18.81 -0.24
CA LEU A 107 6.90 -18.12 0.26
C LEU A 107 6.52 -16.98 -0.70
N LYS A 108 5.36 -17.11 -1.34
CA LYS A 108 4.76 -16.03 -2.12
C LYS A 108 4.13 -15.02 -1.18
N VAL A 109 4.33 -13.74 -1.47
CA VAL A 109 3.76 -12.64 -0.69
C VAL A 109 2.50 -12.06 -1.33
N CYS A 110 2.24 -12.39 -2.59
CA CYS A 110 0.97 -12.17 -3.27
C CYS A 110 0.83 -13.09 -4.49
N PHE A 111 -0.39 -13.20 -5.01
CA PHE A 111 -0.67 -13.88 -6.28
C PHE A 111 -1.29 -12.89 -7.26
N PHE A 112 -0.73 -12.81 -8.47
CA PHE A 112 -1.25 -11.96 -9.53
C PHE A 112 -2.44 -12.63 -10.23
N LYS A 113 -3.29 -11.80 -10.84
CA LYS A 113 -4.41 -12.30 -11.63
C LYS A 113 -3.90 -13.23 -12.74
N PRO A 114 -4.43 -14.44 -12.84
CA PRO A 114 -4.03 -15.36 -13.91
C PRO A 114 -4.52 -14.83 -15.27
N GLU A 115 -3.77 -15.12 -16.34
CA GLU A 115 -4.10 -14.71 -17.69
C GLU A 115 -5.36 -15.40 -18.24
N SER A 116 -5.70 -16.57 -17.70
CA SER A 116 -6.88 -17.32 -18.08
C SER A 116 -7.58 -17.95 -16.88
N ASN A 117 -8.88 -18.20 -17.03
CA ASN A 117 -9.71 -18.85 -15.99
C ASN A 117 -9.64 -20.39 -16.04
N LEU A 118 -8.69 -20.97 -16.76
CA LEU A 118 -8.57 -22.42 -16.93
C LEU A 118 -7.98 -23.12 -15.69
N ASN A 119 -7.37 -22.39 -14.79
CA ASN A 119 -6.81 -22.93 -13.55
C ASN A 119 -7.58 -22.39 -12.34
N PRO A 120 -8.56 -23.11 -11.79
CA PRO A 120 -9.35 -22.66 -10.64
C PRO A 120 -8.50 -22.36 -9.41
N LEU A 121 -7.44 -23.14 -9.17
CA LEU A 121 -6.53 -22.89 -8.03
C LEU A 121 -5.80 -21.54 -8.15
N ALA A 122 -5.40 -21.15 -9.36
CA ALA A 122 -4.74 -19.86 -9.58
C ALA A 122 -5.71 -18.70 -9.32
N ILE A 123 -6.99 -18.87 -9.66
CA ILE A 123 -8.04 -17.90 -9.38
C ILE A 123 -8.25 -17.80 -7.85
N GLU A 124 -8.44 -18.93 -7.18
CA GLU A 124 -8.61 -18.98 -5.72
C GLU A 124 -7.46 -18.31 -4.98
N LEU A 125 -6.22 -18.58 -5.39
CA LEU A 125 -5.03 -17.96 -4.80
C LEU A 125 -4.98 -16.45 -5.06
N TYR A 126 -5.37 -15.99 -6.25
CA TYR A 126 -5.48 -14.56 -6.55
C TYR A 126 -6.55 -13.88 -5.70
N GLU A 127 -7.72 -14.47 -5.57
CA GLU A 127 -8.83 -13.96 -4.77
C GLU A 127 -8.54 -13.99 -3.26
N ALA A 128 -7.60 -14.84 -2.83
CA ALA A 128 -7.15 -14.88 -1.45
C ALA A 128 -6.27 -13.71 -1.03
N ASN A 129 -5.82 -12.83 -1.97
CA ASN A 129 -5.10 -11.63 -1.59
C ASN A 129 -5.97 -10.73 -0.70
N ILE A 130 -5.36 -10.17 0.32
CA ILE A 130 -5.98 -9.23 1.26
C ILE A 130 -5.58 -7.82 0.85
N LEU A 131 -6.50 -7.07 0.26
CA LEU A 131 -6.30 -5.68 -0.09
C LEU A 131 -6.66 -4.81 1.12
N GLY A 132 -5.72 -4.00 1.58
CA GLY A 132 -5.91 -3.15 2.75
C GLY A 132 -5.93 -1.67 2.39
N CYS A 133 -6.83 -0.91 3.02
CA CYS A 133 -6.91 0.53 2.97
C CYS A 133 -6.71 1.10 4.38
N ALA A 134 -5.75 2.00 4.54
CA ALA A 134 -5.46 2.65 5.81
C ALA A 134 -5.41 4.16 5.61
N ARG A 135 -6.21 4.91 6.37
CA ARG A 135 -6.14 6.38 6.44
C ARG A 135 -5.15 6.81 7.49
N GLN A 136 -4.58 8.02 7.31
CA GLN A 136 -3.63 8.64 8.23
C GLN A 136 -2.53 7.66 8.69
N PHE A 137 -1.94 7.01 7.67
CA PHE A 137 -0.95 5.97 7.86
C PHE A 137 0.38 6.55 8.35
N ARG A 138 0.75 6.22 9.58
CA ARG A 138 2.02 6.63 10.18
C ARG A 138 3.16 5.77 9.62
N TYR A 139 4.14 6.39 8.98
CA TYR A 139 5.21 5.71 8.24
C TYR A 139 6.59 5.81 8.91
N THR A 140 6.71 6.56 10.00
CA THR A 140 7.96 6.78 10.71
C THR A 140 7.74 6.93 12.21
N THR A 141 8.74 6.53 12.99
CA THR A 141 8.79 6.76 14.44
C THR A 141 9.47 8.07 14.80
N ALA A 142 10.14 8.74 13.85
CA ALA A 142 10.89 9.97 14.08
C ALA A 142 9.99 11.19 14.35
N ASN A 143 8.76 11.16 13.87
CA ASN A 143 7.75 12.21 14.04
C ASN A 143 6.34 11.62 13.99
N THR A 144 5.32 12.47 14.00
CA THR A 144 3.90 12.07 13.93
C THR A 144 3.30 12.22 12.54
N ASN A 145 4.11 12.44 11.52
CA ASN A 145 3.63 12.61 10.15
C ASN A 145 2.95 11.35 9.65
N THR A 146 1.89 11.56 8.89
CA THR A 146 1.07 10.49 8.28
C THR A 146 0.95 10.73 6.77
N ILE A 147 0.64 9.67 6.05
CA ILE A 147 0.14 9.71 4.67
C ILE A 147 -1.38 9.65 4.76
N ASP A 148 -2.09 10.49 3.99
CA ASP A 148 -3.54 10.58 4.06
C ASP A 148 -4.21 9.23 3.83
N MET A 149 -3.77 8.47 2.82
CA MET A 149 -4.25 7.12 2.56
C MET A 149 -3.16 6.22 1.98
N VAL A 150 -3.13 4.97 2.45
CA VAL A 150 -2.21 3.93 1.96
C VAL A 150 -3.02 2.70 1.55
N LEU A 151 -2.70 2.17 0.37
CA LEU A 151 -3.21 0.87 -0.07
C LEU A 151 -2.12 -0.18 0.04
N SER A 152 -2.49 -1.35 0.51
CA SER A 152 -1.59 -2.47 0.74
C SER A 152 -2.10 -3.76 0.11
N VAL A 153 -1.18 -4.67 -0.19
CA VAL A 153 -1.47 -6.04 -0.61
C VAL A 153 -0.86 -6.97 0.44
N ASN A 154 -1.70 -7.80 1.06
CA ASN A 154 -1.28 -8.75 2.09
C ASN A 154 -0.46 -8.10 3.22
N GLY A 155 -0.84 -6.87 3.61
CA GLY A 155 -0.16 -6.11 4.64
C GLY A 155 1.08 -5.33 4.17
N ILE A 156 1.55 -5.51 2.94
CA ILE A 156 2.68 -4.78 2.36
C ILE A 156 2.14 -3.51 1.69
N PRO A 157 2.50 -2.29 2.15
CA PRO A 157 2.12 -1.05 1.49
C PRO A 157 2.66 -0.98 0.06
N VAL A 158 1.83 -0.55 -0.88
CA VAL A 158 2.22 -0.46 -2.30
C VAL A 158 1.86 0.87 -2.94
N VAL A 159 0.84 1.57 -2.43
CA VAL A 159 0.39 2.87 -2.93
C VAL A 159 0.27 3.86 -1.78
N ALA A 160 0.81 5.06 -1.97
CA ALA A 160 0.64 6.21 -1.08
C ALA A 160 -0.17 7.30 -1.80
N LEU A 161 -1.19 7.85 -1.12
CA LEU A 161 -2.01 8.94 -1.64
C LEU A 161 -1.98 10.12 -0.67
N GLU A 162 -1.72 11.31 -1.20
CA GLU A 162 -1.98 12.59 -0.53
C GLU A 162 -3.21 13.21 -1.20
N LEU A 163 -4.19 13.53 -0.39
CA LEU A 163 -5.53 13.93 -0.82
C LEU A 163 -5.79 15.39 -0.45
N LYS A 164 -6.23 16.20 -1.39
CA LYS A 164 -6.55 17.60 -1.18
C LYS A 164 -7.97 17.92 -1.64
N ASN A 165 -8.58 18.90 -1.00
CA ASN A 165 -9.93 19.33 -1.34
C ASN A 165 -9.92 20.80 -1.77
N GLN A 166 -10.17 21.06 -3.04
CA GLN A 166 -10.22 22.40 -3.61
C GLN A 166 -11.24 23.31 -2.92
N LEU A 167 -12.28 22.75 -2.31
CA LEU A 167 -13.26 23.54 -1.54
C LEU A 167 -12.67 24.16 -0.26
N THR A 168 -11.48 23.69 0.16
CA THR A 168 -10.70 24.28 1.26
C THR A 168 -9.54 25.15 0.76
N GLY A 169 -9.43 25.39 -0.56
CA GLY A 169 -8.36 26.17 -1.18
C GLY A 169 -7.08 25.38 -1.42
N GLN A 170 -7.11 24.06 -1.31
CA GLN A 170 -5.97 23.16 -1.57
C GLN A 170 -6.29 22.24 -2.75
N ASP A 171 -5.33 22.08 -3.65
CA ASP A 171 -5.44 21.27 -4.85
C ASP A 171 -4.33 20.20 -4.93
N TYR A 172 -4.30 19.46 -6.04
CA TYR A 172 -3.27 18.45 -6.29
C TYR A 172 -1.85 19.01 -6.27
N VAL A 173 -1.65 20.31 -6.56
CA VAL A 173 -0.32 20.95 -6.51
C VAL A 173 0.18 20.98 -5.06
N CYS A 174 -0.73 21.23 -4.10
CA CYS A 174 -0.40 21.16 -2.68
C CYS A 174 0.02 19.72 -2.29
N ALA A 175 -0.67 18.69 -2.77
CA ALA A 175 -0.31 17.29 -2.55
C ALA A 175 1.05 16.94 -3.18
N ILE A 176 1.32 17.40 -4.41
CA ILE A 176 2.63 17.26 -5.07
C ILE A 176 3.73 17.91 -4.24
N ASN A 177 3.52 19.13 -3.75
CA ASN A 177 4.49 19.85 -2.93
C ASN A 177 4.75 19.14 -1.60
N GLN A 178 3.72 18.54 -1.00
CA GLN A 178 3.86 17.72 0.20
C GLN A 178 4.79 16.52 -0.04
N PHE A 179 4.63 15.80 -1.16
CA PHE A 179 5.56 14.73 -1.54
C PHE A 179 6.97 15.24 -1.84
N LYS A 180 7.13 16.44 -2.39
CA LYS A 180 8.44 16.99 -2.75
C LYS A 180 9.23 17.50 -1.55
N HIS A 181 8.55 18.03 -0.55
CA HIS A 181 9.20 18.80 0.50
C HIS A 181 9.05 18.19 1.90
N ASP A 182 7.96 17.44 2.15
CA ASP A 182 7.66 16.88 3.45
C ASP A 182 7.87 15.35 3.52
N ARG A 183 8.23 14.73 2.39
CA ARG A 183 8.46 13.28 2.26
C ARG A 183 9.82 13.03 1.66
N SER A 184 10.86 12.94 2.51
CA SER A 184 12.21 12.74 2.02
C SER A 184 12.38 11.36 1.38
N SER A 185 12.94 11.34 0.16
CA SER A 185 13.29 10.11 -0.57
C SER A 185 14.32 9.23 0.16
N LYS A 186 14.97 9.76 1.21
CA LYS A 186 15.94 9.05 2.06
C LYS A 186 15.27 8.29 3.20
N GLU A 187 14.05 8.66 3.57
CA GLU A 187 13.30 7.96 4.61
C GLU A 187 12.99 6.53 4.19
N PHE A 188 12.99 5.62 5.16
CA PHE A 188 12.81 4.18 4.94
C PHE A 188 11.59 3.85 4.05
N ALA A 189 10.45 4.46 4.33
CA ALA A 189 9.21 4.22 3.60
C ALA A 189 9.25 4.71 2.15
N PHE A 190 10.04 5.76 1.84
CA PHE A 190 10.05 6.43 0.55
C PHE A 190 11.26 6.09 -0.34
N ARG A 191 12.14 5.20 0.12
CA ARG A 191 13.22 4.69 -0.72
C ARG A 191 12.65 4.00 -1.95
N LEU A 192 13.31 4.20 -3.08
CA LEU A 192 12.89 3.61 -4.35
C LEU A 192 12.72 2.08 -4.24
N ASN A 193 11.56 1.59 -4.69
CA ASN A 193 11.20 0.16 -4.70
C ASN A 193 11.26 -0.53 -3.32
N HIS A 194 11.09 0.23 -2.22
CA HIS A 194 11.20 -0.34 -0.87
C HIS A 194 9.84 -0.63 -0.23
N ARG A 195 8.95 0.39 -0.16
CA ARG A 195 7.55 0.24 0.32
C ARG A 195 6.55 0.65 -0.75
N PHE A 196 6.56 1.89 -1.17
CA PHE A 196 5.60 2.37 -2.15
C PHE A 196 6.14 2.22 -3.57
N LEU A 197 5.33 1.65 -4.46
CA LEU A 197 5.61 1.55 -5.89
C LEU A 197 5.03 2.74 -6.65
N VAL A 198 3.96 3.33 -6.10
CA VAL A 198 3.24 4.45 -6.72
C VAL A 198 2.83 5.45 -5.66
N TYR A 199 2.95 6.72 -6.00
CA TYR A 199 2.51 7.87 -5.21
C TYR A 199 1.47 8.64 -6.01
N PHE A 200 0.33 8.94 -5.40
CA PHE A 200 -0.73 9.72 -6.02
C PHE A 200 -0.95 11.02 -5.27
N ALA A 201 -0.97 12.12 -6.00
CA ALA A 201 -1.44 13.42 -5.56
C ALA A 201 -2.82 13.66 -6.19
N VAL A 202 -3.86 13.75 -5.36
CA VAL A 202 -5.25 13.70 -5.82
C VAL A 202 -6.05 14.85 -5.24
N ASP A 203 -6.87 15.48 -6.06
CA ASP A 203 -7.95 16.36 -5.62
C ASP A 203 -9.31 15.91 -6.20
N LEU A 204 -10.34 16.74 -6.12
CA LEU A 204 -11.68 16.40 -6.59
C LEU A 204 -11.78 16.19 -8.10
N TYR A 205 -10.83 16.69 -8.89
CA TYR A 205 -10.90 16.70 -10.36
C TYR A 205 -9.71 16.03 -11.01
N GLU A 206 -8.54 16.05 -10.35
CA GLU A 206 -7.30 15.60 -10.95
C GLU A 206 -6.58 14.58 -10.07
N ALA A 207 -5.96 13.60 -10.72
CA ALA A 207 -5.04 12.66 -10.12
C ALA A 207 -3.70 12.69 -10.87
N TRP A 208 -2.63 12.87 -10.12
CA TRP A 208 -1.27 12.90 -10.62
C TRP A 208 -0.46 11.82 -9.94
N MET A 209 0.43 11.16 -10.65
CA MET A 209 1.19 10.04 -10.12
C MET A 209 2.69 10.15 -10.37
N THR A 210 3.45 9.50 -9.52
CA THR A 210 4.87 9.18 -9.74
C THR A 210 5.20 7.81 -9.17
N THR A 211 6.23 7.18 -9.69
CA THR A 211 6.77 5.90 -9.17
C THR A 211 8.07 6.10 -8.39
N ARG A 212 8.58 7.35 -8.32
CA ARG A 212 9.84 7.65 -7.64
C ARG A 212 9.80 9.04 -7.03
N LEU A 213 10.07 9.13 -5.74
CA LEU A 213 10.38 10.40 -5.10
C LEU A 213 11.87 10.74 -5.28
N ALA A 214 12.14 12.01 -5.54
CA ALA A 214 13.47 12.61 -5.70
C ALA A 214 13.48 14.00 -5.06
N ASP A 215 12.84 14.12 -3.91
CA ASP A 215 12.64 15.37 -3.15
C ASP A 215 12.09 16.47 -4.11
N GLY A 216 12.63 17.69 -4.11
CA GLY A 216 12.19 18.79 -5.00
C GLY A 216 12.27 18.49 -6.51
N GLY A 217 13.08 17.49 -6.92
CA GLY A 217 13.21 17.03 -8.32
C GLY A 217 12.15 16.02 -8.75
N THR A 218 11.23 15.63 -7.87
CA THR A 218 10.16 14.65 -8.20
C THR A 218 9.29 15.16 -9.34
N ARG A 219 9.07 14.31 -10.35
CA ARG A 219 8.15 14.59 -11.45
C ARG A 219 6.89 13.77 -11.31
N PHE A 220 5.74 14.44 -11.32
CA PHE A 220 4.43 13.82 -11.39
C PHE A 220 3.88 13.90 -12.81
N LEU A 221 3.16 12.88 -13.23
CA LEU A 221 2.48 12.77 -14.50
C LEU A 221 0.97 12.75 -14.27
N PRO A 222 0.16 13.36 -15.14
CA PRO A 222 -1.29 13.27 -15.04
C PRO A 222 -1.72 11.81 -15.23
N PHE A 223 -2.62 11.35 -14.38
CA PHE A 223 -3.10 9.97 -14.39
C PHE A 223 -4.50 9.84 -15.00
N ASN A 224 -5.42 10.75 -14.68
CA ASN A 224 -6.82 10.67 -15.06
C ASN A 224 -7.20 11.57 -16.26
N GLN A 225 -6.22 12.10 -16.98
CA GLN A 225 -6.49 13.01 -18.11
C GLN A 225 -6.58 12.28 -19.45
N GLY A 226 -6.52 10.96 -19.44
CA GLY A 226 -6.53 10.20 -20.66
C GLY A 226 -5.32 10.43 -21.56
N SER A 227 -5.41 9.94 -22.78
CA SER A 227 -4.42 10.23 -23.79
C SER A 227 -4.74 11.59 -24.38
N ASN A 228 -4.09 12.61 -23.98
CA ASN A 228 -4.05 13.92 -24.56
C ASN A 228 -5.21 14.18 -25.55
N GLY A 229 -5.30 14.76 -26.49
CA GLY A 229 -6.42 15.04 -27.34
C GLY A 229 -7.56 14.01 -27.40
N ALA A 230 -7.33 12.82 -26.97
CA ALA A 230 -8.38 11.83 -26.77
C ALA A 230 -9.03 11.94 -25.37
N SER A 231 -8.65 12.90 -24.60
CA SER A 231 -9.26 13.25 -23.32
C SER A 231 -10.79 13.46 -23.40
N VAL A 232 -11.30 13.70 -24.58
CA VAL A 232 -12.74 13.71 -24.84
C VAL A 232 -13.43 12.41 -24.44
N THR A 233 -12.69 11.30 -24.48
CA THR A 233 -13.19 9.97 -24.14
C THR A 233 -12.76 9.52 -22.75
N GLY A 234 -12.04 10.35 -22.03
CA GLY A 234 -11.42 10.00 -20.77
C GLY A 234 -10.24 9.06 -20.96
N GLY A 235 -9.49 8.85 -19.90
CA GLY A 235 -8.44 7.84 -19.83
C GLY A 235 -8.98 6.55 -19.24
#